data_8f27bc9df72a5b6600beb2dd4afd8cce
#
_entry.id   8f27bc9df72a5b6600beb2dd4afd8cce
#
_cell.length_a   1.000
_cell.length_b   1.000
_cell.length_c   1.000
_cell.angle_alpha   90.00
_cell.angle_beta   90.00
_cell.angle_gamma   90.00
#
_symmetry.space_group_name_H-M   'P 1'
#
loop_
_entity.id
_entity.type
_entity.pdbx_description
1 polymer ?
#
loop_
_entity_poly.entity_id
_entity_poly.type
_entity_poly.pdbx_seq_one_letter_code
_entity_poly.pdbx_strand_id
1 'polypeptide(L)'
;MGSSVNDRELVLETLLLITKEGEYSHIALKNVLDQYQYLDKKERAFITRVVNGTLERMIEIDHIINQFSKVKVNKMKPVIRTILRSSVYQLKYMDSVPDSAVCNEAVKLAVRKGFSNLKGFVNGVLRTISRNLESVELTSLSVKYSLPQWIVDQWLESYDEDTVARMGQAFLEEHPTTIRCNLNAVSIEALTKELREEQVEVEETSLPYALHIHGYDYLNKLTSFQKGHFYVQDISSMQVAEWADPKEGDYVIDVCAAPGGKAIHMAEKLAGSGHVEARDLTEYKAGLINENIQRSRLDNIEAVCHDATVYDEAAKDKADIVIADLPCSGLGVLGKKVDLKYKMTEDMQRDLAGLQRKILSVVHTYVKPGGKLVYSTCTIPVSYTHLT
;
A
#
# COMPACT_ATOMS: atom_id res chain seq x y z
N MET A 1 -6.88 28.94 -24.74
CA MET A 1 -7.87 28.05 -24.11
C MET A 1 -7.18 26.69 -23.97
N GLY A 2 -6.59 26.38 -22.83
CA GLY A 2 -6.03 25.06 -22.59
C GLY A 2 -7.17 24.04 -22.56
N SER A 3 -7.08 22.96 -23.35
CA SER A 3 -8.02 21.84 -23.24
C SER A 3 -7.91 21.31 -21.83
N SER A 4 -9.00 21.35 -21.05
CA SER A 4 -9.04 20.68 -19.76
C SER A 4 -8.66 19.22 -19.99
N VAL A 5 -7.65 18.75 -19.29
CA VAL A 5 -7.22 17.35 -19.38
C VAL A 5 -8.39 16.50 -18.90
N ASN A 6 -8.71 15.45 -19.66
CA ASN A 6 -9.84 14.58 -19.33
C ASN A 6 -9.40 13.57 -18.26
N ASP A 7 -10.14 13.48 -17.15
CA ASP A 7 -9.85 12.58 -16.00
C ASP A 7 -9.63 11.13 -16.45
N ARG A 8 -10.42 10.64 -17.42
CA ARG A 8 -10.29 9.29 -17.96
C ARG A 8 -9.02 9.10 -18.79
N GLU A 9 -8.50 10.18 -19.37
CA GLU A 9 -7.20 10.17 -20.04
C GLU A 9 -6.06 10.04 -19.02
N LEU A 10 -6.13 10.78 -17.91
CA LEU A 10 -5.18 10.64 -16.79
C LEU A 10 -5.23 9.24 -16.17
N VAL A 11 -6.43 8.69 -15.98
CA VAL A 11 -6.61 7.30 -15.56
C VAL A 11 -5.90 6.32 -16.49
N LEU A 12 -6.11 6.46 -17.82
CA LEU A 12 -5.48 5.61 -18.82
C LEU A 12 -3.95 5.69 -18.76
N GLU A 13 -3.42 6.91 -18.72
CA GLU A 13 -1.97 7.14 -18.68
C GLU A 13 -1.35 6.57 -17.43
N THR A 14 -1.95 6.81 -16.27
CA THR A 14 -1.51 6.25 -14.98
C THR A 14 -1.53 4.72 -15.00
N LEU A 15 -2.60 4.10 -15.47
CA LEU A 15 -2.70 2.64 -15.56
C LEU A 15 -1.68 2.05 -16.56
N LEU A 16 -1.34 2.75 -17.63
CA LEU A 16 -0.30 2.32 -18.58
C LEU A 16 1.09 2.40 -17.95
N LEU A 17 1.41 3.45 -17.19
CA LEU A 17 2.66 3.54 -16.42
C LEU A 17 2.81 2.33 -15.48
N ILE A 18 1.73 1.95 -14.80
CA ILE A 18 1.75 0.84 -13.83
C ILE A 18 1.82 -0.51 -14.53
N THR A 19 0.93 -0.75 -15.52
CA THR A 19 0.73 -2.09 -16.09
C THR A 19 1.64 -2.42 -17.28
N LYS A 20 2.23 -1.43 -17.94
CA LYS A 20 3.10 -1.59 -19.09
C LYS A 20 4.55 -1.22 -18.77
N GLU A 21 4.77 -0.07 -18.12
CA GLU A 21 6.11 0.42 -17.80
C GLU A 21 6.64 -0.11 -16.44
N GLY A 22 5.76 -0.71 -15.61
CA GLY A 22 6.16 -1.35 -14.35
C GLY A 22 6.25 -0.42 -13.14
N GLU A 23 5.80 0.84 -13.25
CA GLU A 23 5.82 1.80 -12.13
C GLU A 23 4.92 1.33 -10.98
N TYR A 24 5.26 1.68 -9.74
CA TYR A 24 4.40 1.39 -8.58
C TYR A 24 3.19 2.32 -8.55
N SER A 25 2.02 1.76 -8.20
CA SER A 25 0.74 2.49 -8.23
C SER A 25 0.75 3.77 -7.40
N HIS A 26 1.31 3.73 -6.20
CA HIS A 26 1.39 4.90 -5.33
C HIS A 26 2.33 5.99 -5.88
N ILE A 27 3.41 5.62 -6.58
CA ILE A 27 4.33 6.57 -7.22
C ILE A 27 3.66 7.19 -8.45
N ALA A 28 3.10 6.36 -9.33
CA ALA A 28 2.44 6.82 -10.55
C ALA A 28 1.26 7.77 -10.23
N LEU A 29 0.40 7.40 -9.26
CA LEU A 29 -0.70 8.26 -8.81
C LEU A 29 -0.21 9.57 -8.21
N LYS A 30 0.77 9.52 -7.31
CA LYS A 30 1.35 10.72 -6.70
C LYS A 30 1.87 11.66 -7.79
N ASN A 31 2.69 11.17 -8.71
CA ASN A 31 3.29 11.98 -9.78
C ASN A 31 2.23 12.66 -10.65
N VAL A 32 1.17 11.92 -11.03
CA VAL A 32 0.08 12.48 -11.84
C VAL A 32 -0.69 13.54 -11.05
N LEU A 33 -1.07 13.26 -9.79
CA LEU A 33 -1.81 14.22 -8.98
C LEU A 33 -0.98 15.46 -8.63
N ASP A 34 0.32 15.32 -8.42
CA ASP A 34 1.23 16.45 -8.17
C ASP A 34 1.45 17.30 -9.43
N GLN A 35 1.45 16.68 -10.61
CA GLN A 35 1.57 17.41 -11.89
C GLN A 35 0.31 18.22 -12.21
N TYR A 36 -0.88 17.73 -11.81
CA TYR A 36 -2.18 18.34 -12.14
C TYR A 36 -2.86 18.93 -10.87
N GLN A 37 -2.16 19.78 -10.14
CA GLN A 37 -2.62 20.38 -8.87
C GLN A 37 -3.90 21.22 -8.99
N TYR A 38 -4.29 21.63 -10.19
CA TYR A 38 -5.52 22.40 -10.46
C TYR A 38 -6.80 21.56 -10.47
N LEU A 39 -6.68 20.21 -10.46
CA LEU A 39 -7.81 19.31 -10.37
C LEU A 39 -8.55 19.51 -9.04
N ASP A 40 -9.86 19.53 -9.09
CA ASP A 40 -10.67 19.60 -7.86
C ASP A 40 -10.67 18.28 -7.07
N LYS A 41 -11.23 18.31 -5.86
CA LYS A 41 -11.29 17.13 -4.98
C LYS A 41 -12.02 15.95 -5.63
N LYS A 42 -13.10 16.23 -6.41
CA LYS A 42 -13.91 15.17 -7.05
C LYS A 42 -13.16 14.51 -8.20
N GLU A 43 -12.45 15.31 -9.01
CA GLU A 43 -11.63 14.82 -10.13
C GLU A 43 -10.49 13.94 -9.60
N ARG A 44 -9.78 14.37 -8.56
CA ARG A 44 -8.71 13.58 -7.92
C ARG A 44 -9.24 12.28 -7.30
N ALA A 45 -10.37 12.35 -6.61
CA ALA A 45 -11.01 11.18 -6.03
C ALA A 45 -11.45 10.19 -7.11
N PHE A 46 -12.00 10.67 -8.23
CA PHE A 46 -12.36 9.84 -9.37
C PHE A 46 -11.14 9.13 -9.97
N ILE A 47 -10.06 9.87 -10.26
CA ILE A 47 -8.82 9.30 -10.81
C ILE A 47 -8.26 8.23 -9.88
N THR A 48 -8.12 8.55 -8.61
CA THR A 48 -7.60 7.62 -7.59
C THR A 48 -8.46 6.36 -7.48
N ARG A 49 -9.78 6.51 -7.40
CA ARG A 49 -10.72 5.41 -7.28
C ARG A 49 -10.69 4.49 -8.50
N VAL A 50 -10.70 5.05 -9.72
CA VAL A 50 -10.71 4.24 -10.94
C VAL A 50 -9.36 3.54 -11.15
N VAL A 51 -8.24 4.20 -10.87
CA VAL A 51 -6.91 3.58 -10.99
C VAL A 51 -6.76 2.44 -9.98
N ASN A 52 -6.95 2.70 -8.69
CA ASN A 52 -6.78 1.69 -7.65
C ASN A 52 -7.78 0.54 -7.82
N GLY A 53 -9.06 0.84 -8.03
CA GLY A 53 -10.07 -0.20 -8.17
C GLY A 53 -9.90 -1.05 -9.43
N THR A 54 -9.42 -0.46 -10.54
CA THR A 54 -9.08 -1.24 -11.74
C THR A 54 -7.93 -2.22 -11.46
N LEU A 55 -6.89 -1.81 -10.74
CA LEU A 55 -5.78 -2.68 -10.35
C LEU A 55 -6.23 -3.74 -9.33
N GLU A 56 -6.98 -3.32 -8.34
CA GLU A 56 -7.49 -4.21 -7.29
C GLU A 56 -8.33 -5.36 -7.87
N ARG A 57 -9.19 -5.06 -8.84
CA ARG A 57 -10.14 -5.98 -9.46
C ARG A 57 -9.69 -6.51 -10.83
N MET A 58 -8.42 -6.36 -11.22
CA MET A 58 -7.98 -6.56 -12.60
C MET A 58 -8.20 -7.98 -13.11
N ILE A 59 -8.04 -9.03 -12.29
CA ILE A 59 -8.27 -10.43 -12.68
C ILE A 59 -9.76 -10.69 -12.90
N GLU A 60 -10.62 -10.21 -12.02
CA GLU A 60 -12.07 -10.27 -12.16
C GLU A 60 -12.53 -9.53 -13.43
N ILE A 61 -12.03 -8.31 -13.63
CA ILE A 61 -12.33 -7.49 -14.82
C ILE A 61 -11.90 -8.20 -16.10
N ASP A 62 -10.71 -8.79 -16.13
CA ASP A 62 -10.21 -9.56 -17.27
C ASP A 62 -11.09 -10.79 -17.55
N HIS A 63 -11.57 -11.45 -16.51
CA HIS A 63 -12.51 -12.57 -16.63
C HIS A 63 -13.82 -12.11 -17.28
N ILE A 64 -14.40 -10.99 -16.80
CA ILE A 64 -15.61 -10.40 -17.38
C ILE A 64 -15.40 -10.05 -18.86
N ILE A 65 -14.33 -9.34 -19.20
CA ILE A 65 -14.03 -8.98 -20.58
C ILE A 65 -13.89 -10.24 -21.45
N ASN A 66 -13.22 -11.27 -20.95
CA ASN A 66 -12.99 -12.50 -21.68
C ASN A 66 -14.26 -13.33 -21.94
N GLN A 67 -15.31 -13.16 -21.13
CA GLN A 67 -16.63 -13.80 -21.39
C GLN A 67 -17.35 -13.15 -22.57
N PHE A 68 -17.26 -11.84 -22.73
CA PHE A 68 -18.04 -11.08 -23.72
C PHE A 68 -17.24 -10.59 -24.92
N SER A 69 -15.93 -10.81 -24.94
CA SER A 69 -15.07 -10.43 -26.06
C SER A 69 -14.56 -11.64 -26.85
N LYS A 70 -14.64 -11.56 -28.17
CA LYS A 70 -14.01 -12.57 -29.05
C LYS A 70 -12.49 -12.57 -28.99
N VAL A 71 -11.90 -11.41 -28.64
CA VAL A 71 -10.46 -11.26 -28.46
C VAL A 71 -10.14 -11.32 -26.98
N LYS A 72 -9.28 -12.26 -26.59
CA LYS A 72 -8.85 -12.36 -25.18
C LYS A 72 -8.00 -11.16 -24.76
N VAL A 73 -8.13 -10.74 -23.51
CA VAL A 73 -7.49 -9.53 -22.95
C VAL A 73 -5.98 -9.51 -23.19
N ASN A 74 -5.28 -10.66 -23.02
CA ASN A 74 -3.84 -10.77 -23.23
C ASN A 74 -3.41 -10.58 -24.71
N LYS A 75 -4.31 -10.65 -25.67
CA LYS A 75 -4.09 -10.43 -27.10
C LYS A 75 -4.43 -9.02 -27.56
N MET A 76 -5.01 -8.20 -26.68
CA MET A 76 -5.38 -6.82 -27.01
C MET A 76 -4.17 -5.89 -26.97
N LYS A 77 -4.21 -4.83 -27.77
CA LYS A 77 -3.26 -3.72 -27.66
C LYS A 77 -3.34 -3.11 -26.24
N PRO A 78 -2.22 -2.80 -25.57
CA PRO A 78 -2.22 -2.31 -24.19
C PRO A 78 -3.20 -1.17 -23.92
N VAL A 79 -3.25 -0.16 -24.81
CA VAL A 79 -4.17 0.99 -24.69
C VAL A 79 -5.64 0.54 -24.69
N ILE A 80 -6.04 -0.33 -25.63
CA ILE A 80 -7.43 -0.83 -25.73
C ILE A 80 -7.78 -1.68 -24.51
N ARG A 81 -6.88 -2.57 -24.11
CA ARG A 81 -7.04 -3.38 -22.90
C ARG A 81 -7.26 -2.52 -21.67
N THR A 82 -6.46 -1.47 -21.49
CA THR A 82 -6.55 -0.58 -20.33
C THR A 82 -7.82 0.26 -20.35
N ILE A 83 -8.24 0.75 -21.53
CA ILE A 83 -9.54 1.42 -21.70
C ILE A 83 -10.69 0.49 -21.29
N LEU A 84 -10.70 -0.75 -21.76
CA LEU A 84 -11.75 -1.71 -21.41
C LEU A 84 -11.74 -2.02 -19.91
N ARG A 85 -10.57 -2.28 -19.31
CA ARG A 85 -10.44 -2.55 -17.88
C ARG A 85 -11.01 -1.43 -17.02
N SER A 86 -10.55 -0.18 -17.23
CA SER A 86 -11.02 0.97 -16.47
C SER A 86 -12.51 1.29 -16.71
N SER A 87 -13.02 0.98 -17.89
CA SER A 87 -14.45 1.13 -18.19
C SER A 87 -15.30 0.05 -17.50
N VAL A 88 -14.88 -1.21 -17.52
CA VAL A 88 -15.59 -2.29 -16.81
C VAL A 88 -15.61 -2.05 -15.31
N TYR A 89 -14.51 -1.53 -14.73
CA TYR A 89 -14.52 -1.10 -13.33
C TYR A 89 -15.61 -0.06 -13.07
N GLN A 90 -15.70 0.99 -13.92
CA GLN A 90 -16.73 2.02 -13.78
C GLN A 90 -18.15 1.44 -13.92
N LEU A 91 -18.38 0.55 -14.90
CA LEU A 91 -19.68 -0.10 -15.11
C LEU A 91 -20.14 -0.94 -13.93
N LYS A 92 -19.20 -1.59 -13.22
CA LYS A 92 -19.54 -2.55 -12.14
C LYS A 92 -19.54 -1.93 -10.74
N TYR A 93 -18.70 -0.92 -10.49
CA TYR A 93 -18.39 -0.43 -9.14
C TYR A 93 -18.67 1.07 -8.94
N MET A 94 -19.22 1.75 -9.94
CA MET A 94 -19.47 3.19 -9.85
C MET A 94 -20.91 3.55 -10.28
N ASP A 95 -21.88 3.25 -9.43
CA ASP A 95 -23.31 3.48 -9.68
C ASP A 95 -23.65 4.94 -10.04
N SER A 96 -22.83 5.90 -9.58
CA SER A 96 -22.99 7.31 -9.87
C SER A 96 -22.63 7.70 -11.32
N VAL A 97 -22.02 6.79 -12.10
CA VAL A 97 -21.59 7.03 -13.48
C VAL A 97 -22.51 6.27 -14.44
N PRO A 98 -23.33 6.95 -15.26
CA PRO A 98 -24.20 6.26 -16.20
C PRO A 98 -23.42 5.39 -17.21
N ASP A 99 -23.88 4.18 -17.46
CA ASP A 99 -23.27 3.21 -18.41
C ASP A 99 -23.05 3.80 -19.79
N SER A 100 -24.03 4.58 -20.26
CA SER A 100 -23.94 5.25 -21.55
C SER A 100 -22.78 6.25 -21.62
N ALA A 101 -22.49 6.95 -20.51
CA ALA A 101 -21.36 7.87 -20.39
C ALA A 101 -20.04 7.10 -20.41
N VAL A 102 -19.94 6.00 -19.65
CA VAL A 102 -18.74 5.13 -19.64
C VAL A 102 -18.42 4.62 -21.04
N CYS A 103 -19.41 4.05 -21.74
CA CYS A 103 -19.23 3.52 -23.10
C CYS A 103 -18.82 4.61 -24.10
N ASN A 104 -19.46 5.79 -24.05
CA ASN A 104 -19.17 6.87 -24.96
C ASN A 104 -17.77 7.46 -24.75
N GLU A 105 -17.37 7.68 -23.50
CA GLU A 105 -16.03 8.20 -23.18
C GLU A 105 -14.92 7.19 -23.51
N ALA A 106 -15.14 5.91 -23.32
CA ALA A 106 -14.20 4.87 -23.74
C ALA A 106 -13.96 4.87 -25.25
N VAL A 107 -15.02 5.04 -26.05
CA VAL A 107 -14.92 5.17 -27.52
C VAL A 107 -14.16 6.43 -27.91
N LYS A 108 -14.48 7.59 -27.30
CA LYS A 108 -13.75 8.84 -27.55
C LYS A 108 -12.27 8.71 -27.22
N LEU A 109 -11.96 8.06 -26.10
CA LEU A 109 -10.58 7.85 -25.65
C LEU A 109 -9.81 6.94 -26.62
N ALA A 110 -10.42 5.85 -27.10
CA ALA A 110 -9.81 4.99 -28.11
C ALA A 110 -9.50 5.77 -29.41
N VAL A 111 -10.43 6.63 -29.87
CA VAL A 111 -10.21 7.48 -31.05
C VAL A 111 -9.07 8.48 -30.81
N ARG A 112 -9.05 9.18 -29.68
CA ARG A 112 -7.97 10.13 -29.31
C ARG A 112 -6.59 9.48 -29.30
N LYS A 113 -6.50 8.24 -28.82
CA LYS A 113 -5.23 7.48 -28.75
C LYS A 113 -4.87 6.79 -30.08
N GLY A 114 -5.55 7.15 -31.20
CA GLY A 114 -5.21 6.67 -32.54
C GLY A 114 -5.82 5.33 -32.93
N PHE A 115 -6.78 4.80 -32.15
CA PHE A 115 -7.43 3.51 -32.41
C PHE A 115 -8.87 3.68 -32.96
N SER A 116 -9.09 4.63 -33.85
CA SER A 116 -10.41 4.90 -34.44
C SER A 116 -11.02 3.68 -35.14
N ASN A 117 -10.20 2.81 -35.73
CA ASN A 117 -10.61 1.55 -36.34
C ASN A 117 -11.15 0.52 -35.31
N LEU A 118 -10.85 0.67 -34.02
CA LEU A 118 -11.31 -0.22 -32.95
C LEU A 118 -12.50 0.37 -32.15
N LYS A 119 -13.02 1.56 -32.52
CA LYS A 119 -14.15 2.20 -31.83
C LYS A 119 -15.39 1.30 -31.74
N GLY A 120 -15.71 0.57 -32.80
CA GLY A 120 -16.84 -0.35 -32.86
C GLY A 120 -16.63 -1.57 -31.94
N PHE A 121 -15.41 -2.09 -31.86
CA PHE A 121 -15.05 -3.18 -30.96
C PHE A 121 -15.19 -2.75 -29.50
N VAL A 122 -14.60 -1.61 -29.11
CA VAL A 122 -14.70 -1.07 -27.73
C VAL A 122 -16.16 -0.87 -27.33
N ASN A 123 -16.96 -0.19 -28.17
CA ASN A 123 -18.37 0.03 -27.90
C ASN A 123 -19.17 -1.27 -27.80
N GLY A 124 -18.94 -2.21 -28.72
CA GLY A 124 -19.64 -3.50 -28.72
C GLY A 124 -19.38 -4.33 -27.47
N VAL A 125 -18.12 -4.45 -27.07
CA VAL A 125 -17.73 -5.18 -25.84
C VAL A 125 -18.35 -4.53 -24.61
N LEU A 126 -18.19 -3.22 -24.41
CA LEU A 126 -18.69 -2.53 -23.21
C LEU A 126 -20.21 -2.56 -23.10
N ARG A 127 -20.94 -2.33 -24.22
CA ARG A 127 -22.42 -2.42 -24.20
C ARG A 127 -22.93 -3.84 -23.95
N THR A 128 -22.21 -4.85 -24.41
CA THR A 128 -22.57 -6.25 -24.11
C THR A 128 -22.34 -6.55 -22.65
N ILE A 129 -21.22 -6.12 -22.08
CA ILE A 129 -20.92 -6.26 -20.66
C ILE A 129 -21.99 -5.55 -19.82
N SER A 130 -22.25 -4.26 -20.08
CA SER A 130 -23.24 -3.45 -19.34
C SER A 130 -24.63 -4.11 -19.25
N ARG A 131 -25.07 -4.80 -20.31
CA ARG A 131 -26.38 -5.48 -20.35
C ARG A 131 -26.42 -6.83 -19.64
N ASN A 132 -25.27 -7.46 -19.45
CA ASN A 132 -25.17 -8.84 -18.96
C ASN A 132 -24.32 -8.95 -17.68
N LEU A 133 -24.01 -7.84 -17.03
CA LEU A 133 -23.09 -7.79 -15.90
C LEU A 133 -23.57 -8.64 -14.71
N GLU A 134 -24.87 -8.67 -14.46
CA GLU A 134 -25.50 -9.46 -13.40
C GLU A 134 -25.45 -10.98 -13.66
N SER A 135 -25.27 -11.39 -14.92
CA SER A 135 -25.19 -12.81 -15.30
C SER A 135 -23.75 -13.38 -15.21
N VAL A 136 -22.79 -12.59 -14.79
CA VAL A 136 -21.39 -13.02 -14.68
C VAL A 136 -21.20 -13.90 -13.45
N GLU A 137 -20.77 -15.12 -13.66
CA GLU A 137 -20.38 -16.03 -12.58
C GLU A 137 -18.87 -15.93 -12.30
N LEU A 138 -18.52 -15.72 -11.04
CA LEU A 138 -17.14 -15.71 -10.55
C LEU A 138 -16.85 -17.07 -9.92
N THR A 139 -16.28 -17.99 -10.70
CA THR A 139 -16.24 -19.41 -10.39
C THR A 139 -15.07 -19.89 -9.54
N SER A 140 -14.07 -19.05 -9.30
CA SER A 140 -12.90 -19.41 -8.50
C SER A 140 -12.52 -18.33 -7.51
N LEU A 141 -11.82 -18.68 -6.44
CA LEU A 141 -11.28 -17.72 -5.46
C LEU A 141 -10.40 -16.67 -6.13
N SER A 142 -9.54 -17.10 -7.09
CA SER A 142 -8.67 -16.22 -7.85
C SER A 142 -9.47 -15.13 -8.58
N VAL A 143 -10.54 -15.50 -9.28
CA VAL A 143 -11.38 -14.54 -10.01
C VAL A 143 -12.21 -13.69 -9.04
N LYS A 144 -12.87 -14.32 -8.07
CA LYS A 144 -13.77 -13.65 -7.12
C LYS A 144 -13.08 -12.58 -6.30
N TYR A 145 -11.84 -12.86 -5.86
CA TYR A 145 -11.06 -11.95 -5.02
C TYR A 145 -9.93 -11.25 -5.78
N SER A 146 -9.89 -11.46 -7.11
CA SER A 146 -8.87 -10.85 -8.00
C SER A 146 -7.42 -11.08 -7.51
N LEU A 147 -7.15 -12.30 -7.07
CA LEU A 147 -5.84 -12.76 -6.62
C LEU A 147 -5.18 -13.64 -7.70
N PRO A 148 -3.88 -13.48 -8.02
CA PRO A 148 -3.16 -14.44 -8.84
C PRO A 148 -3.31 -15.87 -8.35
N GLN A 149 -3.49 -16.83 -9.26
CA GLN A 149 -3.78 -18.22 -8.91
C GLN A 149 -2.68 -18.82 -8.00
N TRP A 150 -1.40 -18.52 -8.28
CA TRP A 150 -0.30 -19.03 -7.47
C TRP A 150 -0.35 -18.56 -5.99
N ILE A 151 -0.89 -17.37 -5.71
CA ILE A 151 -1.07 -16.88 -4.34
C ILE A 151 -2.19 -17.68 -3.65
N VAL A 152 -3.29 -17.91 -4.36
CA VAL A 152 -4.40 -18.72 -3.85
C VAL A 152 -3.93 -20.15 -3.55
N ASP A 153 -3.21 -20.77 -4.49
CA ASP A 153 -2.68 -22.12 -4.35
C ASP A 153 -1.73 -22.23 -3.13
N GLN A 154 -0.82 -21.28 -2.99
CA GLN A 154 0.11 -21.21 -1.85
C GLN A 154 -0.63 -21.08 -0.51
N TRP A 155 -1.67 -20.24 -0.43
CA TRP A 155 -2.43 -20.10 0.81
C TRP A 155 -3.26 -21.33 1.14
N LEU A 156 -3.81 -22.04 0.13
CA LEU A 156 -4.53 -23.29 0.31
C LEU A 156 -3.65 -24.45 0.80
N GLU A 157 -2.32 -24.37 0.68
CA GLU A 157 -1.41 -25.32 1.32
C GLU A 157 -1.47 -25.27 2.87
N SER A 158 -1.90 -24.15 3.44
CA SER A 158 -1.82 -23.87 4.88
C SER A 158 -3.13 -23.50 5.53
N TYR A 159 -4.10 -23.05 4.74
CA TYR A 159 -5.41 -22.58 5.19
C TYR A 159 -6.52 -23.29 4.41
N ASP A 160 -7.67 -23.47 5.05
CA ASP A 160 -8.86 -23.94 4.36
C ASP A 160 -9.43 -22.89 3.38
N GLU A 161 -10.30 -23.34 2.48
CA GLU A 161 -10.89 -22.49 1.44
C GLU A 161 -11.68 -21.32 2.03
N ASP A 162 -12.41 -21.54 3.13
CA ASP A 162 -13.19 -20.49 3.80
C ASP A 162 -12.28 -19.40 4.40
N THR A 163 -11.14 -19.78 4.94
CA THR A 163 -10.14 -18.83 5.46
C THR A 163 -9.52 -18.04 4.32
N VAL A 164 -9.10 -18.66 3.23
CA VAL A 164 -8.58 -17.97 2.04
C VAL A 164 -9.62 -17.04 1.44
N ALA A 165 -10.90 -17.45 1.41
CA ALA A 165 -12.01 -16.60 0.97
C ALA A 165 -12.16 -15.35 1.85
N ARG A 166 -12.11 -15.49 3.18
CA ARG A 166 -12.17 -14.35 4.12
C ARG A 166 -10.96 -13.42 3.96
N MET A 167 -9.75 -13.96 3.75
CA MET A 167 -8.56 -13.17 3.47
C MET A 167 -8.72 -12.38 2.18
N GLY A 168 -9.18 -13.02 1.10
CA GLY A 168 -9.45 -12.37 -0.17
C GLY A 168 -10.51 -11.27 -0.05
N GLN A 169 -11.58 -11.51 0.69
CA GLN A 169 -12.62 -10.52 0.95
C GLN A 169 -12.07 -9.32 1.73
N ALA A 170 -11.30 -9.55 2.78
CA ALA A 170 -10.72 -8.49 3.61
C ALA A 170 -9.80 -7.56 2.81
N PHE A 171 -9.05 -8.06 1.82
CA PHE A 171 -8.23 -7.20 0.95
C PHE A 171 -9.03 -6.32 0.00
N LEU A 172 -10.30 -6.62 -0.23
CA LEU A 172 -11.19 -5.86 -1.11
C LEU A 172 -12.11 -4.88 -0.35
N GLU A 173 -12.02 -4.87 0.97
CA GLU A 173 -12.76 -3.91 1.81
C GLU A 173 -12.01 -2.57 1.88
N GLU A 174 -12.78 -1.50 1.97
CA GLU A 174 -12.21 -0.18 2.21
C GLU A 174 -11.68 -0.11 3.64
N HIS A 175 -10.42 0.23 3.80
CA HIS A 175 -9.79 0.41 5.10
C HIS A 175 -9.55 1.89 5.38
N PRO A 176 -9.89 2.35 6.59
CA PRO A 176 -9.59 3.71 7.01
C PRO A 176 -8.07 3.95 7.06
N THR A 177 -7.67 5.20 6.97
CA THR A 177 -6.31 5.56 7.30
C THR A 177 -6.12 5.49 8.80
N THR A 178 -5.24 4.61 9.26
CA THR A 178 -4.91 4.50 10.68
C THR A 178 -3.74 5.40 11.01
N ILE A 179 -3.87 6.15 12.09
CA ILE A 179 -2.84 7.06 12.59
C ILE A 179 -2.49 6.72 14.04
N ARG A 180 -1.22 6.94 14.39
CA ARG A 180 -0.70 6.89 15.77
C ARG A 180 -0.47 8.31 16.25
N CYS A 181 -1.04 8.67 17.39
CA CYS A 181 -0.79 9.94 18.08
C CYS A 181 0.65 10.00 18.60
N ASN A 182 1.34 11.10 18.39
CA ASN A 182 2.61 11.40 19.04
C ASN A 182 2.32 11.96 20.45
N LEU A 183 2.24 11.07 21.44
CA LEU A 183 1.90 11.43 22.82
C LEU A 183 2.96 12.33 23.49
N ASN A 184 4.17 12.43 22.92
CA ASN A 184 5.18 13.37 23.40
C ASN A 184 4.88 14.82 22.96
N ALA A 185 4.06 15.01 21.92
CA ALA A 185 3.72 16.32 21.37
C ALA A 185 2.30 16.77 21.75
N VAL A 186 1.34 15.85 21.83
CA VAL A 186 -0.09 16.18 22.02
C VAL A 186 -0.84 15.03 22.67
N SER A 187 -1.89 15.31 23.46
CA SER A 187 -2.78 14.24 23.96
C SER A 187 -3.72 13.75 22.87
N ILE A 188 -4.26 12.53 23.02
CA ILE A 188 -5.18 11.94 22.03
C ILE A 188 -6.47 12.77 21.89
N GLU A 189 -6.96 13.35 22.98
CA GLU A 189 -8.16 14.20 23.03
C GLU A 189 -7.91 15.52 22.26
N ALA A 190 -6.72 16.13 22.47
CA ALA A 190 -6.33 17.35 21.77
C ALA A 190 -6.14 17.10 20.27
N LEU A 191 -5.49 16.00 19.88
CA LEU A 191 -5.36 15.59 18.47
C LEU A 191 -6.74 15.35 17.84
N THR A 192 -7.62 14.63 18.52
CA THR A 192 -8.99 14.35 18.04
C THR A 192 -9.76 15.65 17.80
N LYS A 193 -9.64 16.63 18.71
CA LYS A 193 -10.24 17.95 18.54
C LYS A 193 -9.66 18.71 17.36
N GLU A 194 -8.33 18.75 17.24
CA GLU A 194 -7.62 19.41 16.12
C GLU A 194 -8.04 18.82 14.76
N LEU A 195 -8.09 17.49 14.64
CA LEU A 195 -8.53 16.82 13.41
C LEU A 195 -9.97 17.14 13.04
N ARG A 196 -10.90 17.21 14.02
CA ARG A 196 -12.29 17.60 13.78
C ARG A 196 -12.42 19.05 13.34
N GLU A 197 -11.61 19.97 13.90
CA GLU A 197 -11.52 21.36 13.45
C GLU A 197 -10.99 21.46 12.01
N GLU A 198 -10.14 20.52 11.58
CA GLU A 198 -9.65 20.36 10.20
C GLU A 198 -10.66 19.62 9.30
N GLN A 199 -11.89 19.36 9.80
CA GLN A 199 -12.97 18.64 9.09
C GLN A 199 -12.62 17.19 8.73
N VAL A 200 -11.78 16.54 9.53
CA VAL A 200 -11.46 15.12 9.43
C VAL A 200 -12.38 14.32 10.33
N GLU A 201 -12.98 13.28 9.79
CA GLU A 201 -13.77 12.31 10.57
C GLU A 201 -12.82 11.40 11.34
N VAL A 202 -13.11 11.16 12.62
CA VAL A 202 -12.22 10.44 13.53
C VAL A 202 -13.01 9.37 14.28
N GLU A 203 -12.49 8.14 14.25
CA GLU A 203 -12.99 6.97 14.98
C GLU A 203 -11.91 6.41 15.90
N GLU A 204 -12.31 5.90 17.06
CA GLU A 204 -11.42 5.23 18.01
C GLU A 204 -11.01 3.84 17.50
N THR A 205 -9.86 3.37 17.93
CA THR A 205 -9.36 2.03 17.63
C THR A 205 -9.21 1.19 18.90
N SER A 206 -8.74 -0.05 18.77
CA SER A 206 -8.40 -0.92 19.91
C SER A 206 -7.20 -0.43 20.73
N LEU A 207 -6.38 0.48 20.17
CA LEU A 207 -5.24 1.07 20.87
C LEU A 207 -5.58 2.51 21.31
N PRO A 208 -5.38 2.87 22.59
CA PRO A 208 -5.83 4.15 23.13
C PRO A 208 -5.11 5.38 22.55
N TYR A 209 -4.02 5.18 21.83
CA TYR A 209 -3.25 6.23 21.17
C TYR A 209 -3.34 6.19 19.64
N ALA A 210 -4.24 5.37 19.08
CA ALA A 210 -4.41 5.23 17.64
C ALA A 210 -5.86 5.58 17.24
N LEU A 211 -5.99 6.21 16.08
CA LEU A 211 -7.27 6.63 15.52
C LEU A 211 -7.41 6.16 14.07
N HIS A 212 -8.63 5.92 13.64
CA HIS A 212 -8.99 5.85 12.23
C HIS A 212 -9.47 7.21 11.76
N ILE A 213 -8.99 7.65 10.60
CA ILE A 213 -9.36 8.95 10.02
C ILE A 213 -9.89 8.82 8.60
N HIS A 214 -10.88 9.66 8.26
CA HIS A 214 -11.56 9.73 6.98
C HIS A 214 -11.83 11.17 6.55
N GLY A 215 -12.29 11.37 5.31
CA GLY A 215 -12.83 12.63 4.82
C GLY A 215 -11.83 13.73 4.51
N TYR A 216 -10.55 13.54 4.75
CA TYR A 216 -9.50 14.50 4.39
C TYR A 216 -9.19 14.47 2.88
N ASP A 217 -8.62 15.57 2.37
CA ASP A 217 -8.20 15.66 0.95
C ASP A 217 -6.72 15.25 0.78
N TYR A 218 -5.84 15.96 1.45
CA TYR A 218 -4.40 15.67 1.48
C TYR A 218 -3.88 15.63 2.90
N LEU A 219 -3.25 14.53 3.25
CA LEU A 219 -2.64 14.37 4.57
C LEU A 219 -1.62 15.48 4.86
N ASN A 220 -0.78 15.80 3.87
CA ASN A 220 0.27 16.81 3.99
C ASN A 220 -0.26 18.25 4.18
N LYS A 221 -1.56 18.50 3.94
CA LYS A 221 -2.19 19.80 4.17
C LYS A 221 -2.76 19.94 5.57
N LEU A 222 -2.91 18.84 6.30
CA LEU A 222 -3.35 18.90 7.69
C LEU A 222 -2.27 19.54 8.56
N THR A 223 -2.65 20.57 9.29
CA THR A 223 -1.74 21.28 10.21
C THR A 223 -1.24 20.35 11.30
N SER A 224 -2.12 19.47 11.81
CA SER A 224 -1.80 18.43 12.77
C SER A 224 -0.71 17.47 12.26
N PHE A 225 -0.76 17.08 10.97
CA PHE A 225 0.30 16.28 10.35
C PHE A 225 1.62 17.05 10.23
N GLN A 226 1.57 18.30 9.76
CA GLN A 226 2.77 19.15 9.60
C GLN A 226 3.47 19.44 10.93
N LYS A 227 2.71 19.54 12.02
CA LYS A 227 3.23 19.72 13.38
C LYS A 227 3.85 18.43 13.96
N GLY A 228 3.69 17.29 13.30
CA GLY A 228 4.16 15.99 13.80
C GLY A 228 3.33 15.42 14.96
N HIS A 229 2.04 15.82 15.06
CA HIS A 229 1.15 15.35 16.12
C HIS A 229 0.72 13.90 15.92
N PHE A 230 0.87 13.35 14.72
CA PHE A 230 0.60 11.95 14.43
C PHE A 230 1.47 11.39 13.31
N TYR A 231 1.55 10.07 13.27
CA TYR A 231 2.18 9.28 12.22
C TYR A 231 1.18 8.31 11.59
N VAL A 232 1.23 8.10 10.26
CA VAL A 232 0.40 7.08 9.60
C VAL A 232 1.02 5.72 9.83
N GLN A 233 0.34 4.86 10.55
CA GLN A 233 0.82 3.53 10.87
C GLN A 233 -0.35 2.59 11.14
N ASP A 234 -0.25 1.34 10.67
CA ASP A 234 -1.26 0.32 10.94
C ASP A 234 -1.16 -0.22 12.36
N ILE A 235 -2.28 -0.64 12.93
CA ILE A 235 -2.34 -1.25 14.26
C ILE A 235 -1.38 -2.44 14.37
N SER A 236 -1.35 -3.33 13.35
CA SER A 236 -0.41 -4.45 13.31
C SER A 236 1.07 -4.02 13.35
N SER A 237 1.39 -2.92 12.71
CA SER A 237 2.74 -2.33 12.74
C SER A 237 3.06 -1.69 14.10
N MET A 238 2.05 -1.16 14.80
CA MET A 238 2.20 -0.62 16.16
C MET A 238 2.50 -1.73 17.19
N GLN A 239 1.98 -2.95 16.98
CA GLN A 239 2.21 -4.10 17.86
C GLN A 239 3.70 -4.44 18.01
N VAL A 240 4.54 -4.11 17.02
CA VAL A 240 5.99 -4.32 17.11
C VAL A 240 6.58 -3.59 18.31
N ALA A 241 6.20 -2.33 18.51
CA ALA A 241 6.67 -1.54 19.65
C ALA A 241 6.01 -1.96 20.98
N GLU A 242 4.75 -2.46 20.92
CA GLU A 242 4.09 -3.01 22.13
C GLU A 242 4.79 -4.28 22.62
N TRP A 243 5.13 -5.21 21.72
CA TRP A 243 5.84 -6.45 22.08
C TRP A 243 7.31 -6.22 22.42
N ALA A 244 7.95 -5.27 21.74
CA ALA A 244 9.30 -4.85 22.08
C ALA A 244 9.38 -4.31 23.50
N ASP A 245 8.36 -3.54 23.95
CA ASP A 245 8.21 -2.99 25.28
C ASP A 245 9.49 -2.30 25.77
N PRO A 246 9.94 -1.22 25.06
CA PRO A 246 11.15 -0.51 25.39
C PRO A 246 11.09 0.11 26.79
N LYS A 247 12.20 0.10 27.50
CA LYS A 247 12.35 0.65 28.85
C LYS A 247 13.18 1.93 28.81
N GLU A 248 13.03 2.75 29.83
CA GLU A 248 13.81 3.97 29.99
C GLU A 248 15.31 3.67 29.88
N GLY A 249 15.99 4.43 29.02
CA GLY A 249 17.42 4.29 28.78
C GLY A 249 17.83 3.21 27.78
N ASP A 250 16.89 2.44 27.19
CA ASP A 250 17.21 1.40 26.21
C ASP A 250 17.87 1.98 24.95
N TYR A 251 18.80 1.20 24.40
CA TYR A 251 19.37 1.40 23.09
C TYR A 251 18.71 0.45 22.08
N VAL A 252 18.09 1.02 21.06
CA VAL A 252 17.31 0.30 20.05
C VAL A 252 17.97 0.44 18.68
N ILE A 253 18.11 -0.65 17.95
CA ILE A 253 18.52 -0.64 16.52
C ILE A 253 17.38 -1.20 15.69
N ASP A 254 16.84 -0.40 14.75
CA ASP A 254 15.92 -0.85 13.70
C ASP A 254 16.72 -1.00 12.40
N VAL A 255 16.89 -2.25 11.93
CA VAL A 255 17.85 -2.57 10.86
C VAL A 255 17.33 -2.37 9.43
N CYS A 256 16.00 -2.17 9.26
CA CYS A 256 15.34 -1.89 7.98
C CYS A 256 14.20 -0.89 8.19
N ALA A 257 14.56 0.29 8.71
CA ALA A 257 13.62 1.21 9.34
C ALA A 257 12.71 2.00 8.37
N ALA A 258 13.13 2.24 7.12
CA ALA A 258 12.42 3.17 6.24
C ALA A 258 10.95 2.80 5.98
N PRO A 259 10.04 3.76 6.04
CA PRO A 259 10.22 5.23 6.21
C PRO A 259 10.33 5.72 7.68
N GLY A 260 10.51 4.84 8.67
CA GLY A 260 10.79 5.19 10.07
C GLY A 260 9.64 4.91 11.05
N GLY A 261 8.50 4.37 10.61
CA GLY A 261 7.31 4.25 11.46
C GLY A 261 7.50 3.47 12.75
N LYS A 262 8.23 2.35 12.73
CA LYS A 262 8.51 1.52 13.91
C LYS A 262 9.60 2.14 14.79
N ALA A 263 10.69 2.60 14.17
CA ALA A 263 11.78 3.26 14.88
C ALA A 263 11.31 4.54 15.60
N ILE A 264 10.50 5.39 14.95
CA ILE A 264 9.90 6.58 15.55
C ILE A 264 8.97 6.19 16.70
N HIS A 265 8.17 5.12 16.57
CA HIS A 265 7.32 4.65 17.64
C HIS A 265 8.14 4.20 18.88
N MET A 266 9.28 3.54 18.65
CA MET A 266 10.19 3.20 19.75
C MET A 266 10.74 4.45 20.44
N ALA A 267 11.20 5.43 19.67
CA ALA A 267 11.72 6.70 20.21
C ALA A 267 10.65 7.48 20.99
N GLU A 268 9.40 7.48 20.53
CA GLU A 268 8.27 8.06 21.27
C GLU A 268 8.03 7.35 22.60
N LYS A 269 8.07 6.00 22.63
CA LYS A 269 7.88 5.21 23.86
C LYS A 269 9.03 5.39 24.86
N LEU A 270 10.24 5.68 24.39
CA LEU A 270 11.39 6.03 25.25
C LEU A 270 11.27 7.43 25.89
N ALA A 271 10.33 8.27 25.40
CA ALA A 271 10.01 9.58 25.99
C ALA A 271 11.25 10.48 26.25
N GLY A 272 12.19 10.50 25.30
CA GLY A 272 13.43 11.29 25.40
C GLY A 272 14.56 10.62 26.18
N SER A 273 14.34 9.45 26.79
CA SER A 273 15.39 8.62 27.36
C SER A 273 15.95 7.64 26.33
N GLY A 274 17.13 7.09 26.54
CA GLY A 274 17.71 6.11 25.63
C GLY A 274 18.01 6.65 24.24
N HIS A 275 18.16 5.74 23.27
CA HIS A 275 18.50 6.11 21.90
C HIS A 275 18.01 5.08 20.88
N VAL A 276 17.55 5.56 19.71
CA VAL A 276 17.14 4.72 18.58
C VAL A 276 18.02 4.98 17.38
N GLU A 277 18.64 3.94 16.85
CA GLU A 277 19.36 3.98 15.58
C GLU A 277 18.51 3.34 14.48
N ALA A 278 17.98 4.17 13.60
CA ALA A 278 17.11 3.77 12.49
C ALA A 278 17.94 3.59 11.22
N ARG A 279 18.27 2.33 10.86
CA ARG A 279 19.14 1.98 9.74
C ARG A 279 18.31 1.61 8.49
N ASP A 280 18.81 1.98 7.31
CA ASP A 280 18.33 1.40 6.05
C ASP A 280 19.43 1.41 4.98
N LEU A 281 19.25 0.61 3.92
CA LEU A 281 20.25 0.26 2.92
C LEU A 281 20.76 1.45 2.10
N THR A 282 19.94 2.47 1.83
CA THR A 282 20.28 3.54 0.89
C THR A 282 20.14 4.93 1.51
N GLU A 283 20.98 5.87 1.05
CA GLU A 283 20.89 7.29 1.44
C GLU A 283 19.49 7.88 1.21
N TYR A 284 18.82 7.49 0.12
CA TYR A 284 17.45 7.92 -0.15
C TYR A 284 16.49 7.49 0.95
N LYS A 285 16.57 6.24 1.40
CA LYS A 285 15.72 5.70 2.47
C LYS A 285 16.07 6.28 3.83
N ALA A 286 17.36 6.46 4.13
CA ALA A 286 17.81 7.17 5.32
C ALA A 286 17.30 8.62 5.32
N GLY A 287 17.28 9.27 4.17
CA GLY A 287 16.68 10.60 3.99
C GLY A 287 15.18 10.63 4.33
N LEU A 288 14.40 9.62 3.89
CA LEU A 288 12.97 9.51 4.26
C LEU A 288 12.76 9.33 5.77
N ILE A 289 13.62 8.53 6.43
CA ILE A 289 13.59 8.38 7.89
C ILE A 289 13.85 9.74 8.55
N ASN A 290 14.88 10.44 8.10
CA ASN A 290 15.28 11.73 8.68
C ASN A 290 14.20 12.81 8.52
N GLU A 291 13.52 12.89 7.35
CA GLU A 291 12.37 13.79 7.15
C GLU A 291 11.26 13.54 8.18
N ASN A 292 10.97 12.26 8.46
CA ASN A 292 9.95 11.88 9.43
C ASN A 292 10.39 12.13 10.88
N ILE A 293 11.67 11.94 11.20
CA ILE A 293 12.24 12.30 12.51
C ILE A 293 12.09 13.81 12.76
N GLN A 294 12.49 14.63 11.79
CA GLN A 294 12.38 16.09 11.90
C GLN A 294 10.93 16.53 12.09
N ARG A 295 10.00 15.95 11.34
CA ARG A 295 8.56 16.22 11.50
C ARG A 295 8.04 15.83 12.87
N SER A 296 8.49 14.69 13.42
CA SER A 296 8.08 14.18 14.74
C SER A 296 8.75 14.92 15.90
N ARG A 297 9.79 15.74 15.63
CA ARG A 297 10.54 16.55 16.61
C ARG A 297 11.13 15.72 17.76
N LEU A 298 11.69 14.56 17.42
CA LEU A 298 12.34 13.65 18.37
C LEU A 298 13.85 13.84 18.31
N ASP A 299 14.48 13.89 19.48
CA ASP A 299 15.94 14.14 19.61
C ASP A 299 16.70 12.84 19.99
N ASN A 300 15.99 11.77 20.33
CA ASN A 300 16.54 10.50 20.77
C ASN A 300 16.56 9.42 19.67
N ILE A 301 16.57 9.85 18.41
CA ILE A 301 16.61 8.96 17.24
C ILE A 301 17.46 9.57 16.14
N GLU A 302 18.23 8.72 15.45
CA GLU A 302 19.00 9.11 14.26
C GLU A 302 18.79 8.14 13.11
N ALA A 303 18.91 8.67 11.87
CA ALA A 303 18.84 7.87 10.65
C ALA A 303 20.25 7.51 10.17
N VAL A 304 20.50 6.23 9.88
CA VAL A 304 21.82 5.74 9.46
C VAL A 304 21.69 4.93 8.15
N CYS A 305 22.55 5.24 7.17
CA CYS A 305 22.68 4.42 5.97
C CYS A 305 23.58 3.22 6.29
N HIS A 306 23.01 2.01 6.35
CA HIS A 306 23.75 0.79 6.63
C HIS A 306 23.11 -0.43 5.95
N ASP A 307 23.93 -1.30 5.37
CA ASP A 307 23.48 -2.58 4.82
C ASP A 307 23.38 -3.62 5.93
N ALA A 308 22.17 -4.03 6.28
CA ALA A 308 21.91 -5.02 7.34
C ALA A 308 22.50 -6.41 7.06
N THR A 309 23.00 -6.69 5.84
CA THR A 309 23.73 -7.92 5.50
C THR A 309 25.23 -7.82 5.80
N VAL A 310 25.72 -6.64 6.19
CA VAL A 310 27.11 -6.37 6.52
C VAL A 310 27.23 -6.24 8.04
N TYR A 311 28.14 -7.02 8.63
CA TYR A 311 28.38 -7.00 10.06
C TYR A 311 28.99 -5.67 10.53
N ASP A 312 28.46 -5.13 11.59
CA ASP A 312 28.95 -3.92 12.26
C ASP A 312 29.52 -4.29 13.64
N GLU A 313 30.85 -4.33 13.75
CA GLU A 313 31.56 -4.63 15.00
C GLU A 313 31.19 -3.64 16.12
N ALA A 314 30.89 -2.39 15.76
CA ALA A 314 30.55 -1.37 16.73
C ALA A 314 29.17 -1.59 17.37
N ALA A 315 28.28 -2.34 16.75
CA ALA A 315 26.93 -2.64 17.26
C ALA A 315 26.87 -3.95 18.09
N LYS A 316 27.91 -4.79 18.03
CA LYS A 316 27.93 -6.10 18.69
C LYS A 316 27.58 -6.01 20.18
N ASP A 317 26.63 -6.83 20.63
CA ASP A 317 26.19 -6.98 22.03
C ASP A 317 25.77 -5.65 22.71
N LYS A 318 25.32 -4.63 21.93
CA LYS A 318 25.00 -3.30 22.46
C LYS A 318 23.50 -3.01 22.61
N ALA A 319 22.69 -3.52 21.69
CA ALA A 319 21.28 -3.15 21.66
C ALA A 319 20.47 -3.89 22.71
N ASP A 320 19.67 -3.15 23.47
CA ASP A 320 18.62 -3.70 24.32
C ASP A 320 17.54 -4.35 23.46
N ILE A 321 17.23 -3.72 22.33
CA ILE A 321 16.22 -4.17 21.38
C ILE A 321 16.75 -4.02 19.96
N VAL A 322 16.66 -5.08 19.18
CA VAL A 322 16.85 -5.04 17.72
C VAL A 322 15.51 -5.28 17.05
N ILE A 323 15.09 -4.36 16.19
CA ILE A 323 13.93 -4.54 15.31
C ILE A 323 14.41 -5.01 13.95
N ALA A 324 13.88 -6.14 13.50
CA ALA A 324 14.13 -6.74 12.21
C ALA A 324 12.80 -6.82 11.42
N ASP A 325 12.28 -5.64 10.97
CA ASP A 325 11.15 -5.57 10.05
C ASP A 325 11.66 -5.70 8.62
N LEU A 326 11.87 -6.94 8.21
CA LEU A 326 12.69 -7.26 7.07
C LEU A 326 11.93 -7.15 5.73
N PRO A 327 12.65 -6.86 4.62
CA PRO A 327 12.07 -6.91 3.29
C PRO A 327 11.35 -8.24 3.04
N CYS A 328 10.10 -8.18 2.60
CA CYS A 328 9.25 -9.34 2.41
C CYS A 328 8.35 -9.18 1.18
N SER A 329 7.57 -10.21 0.84
CA SER A 329 6.67 -10.19 -0.31
C SER A 329 5.54 -9.16 -0.21
N GLY A 330 5.19 -8.71 0.99
CA GLY A 330 4.11 -7.75 1.20
C GLY A 330 2.71 -8.31 0.92
N LEU A 331 2.53 -9.62 0.82
CA LEU A 331 1.24 -10.23 0.52
C LEU A 331 0.21 -10.07 1.65
N GLY A 332 0.62 -9.59 2.81
CA GLY A 332 -0.28 -9.23 3.92
C GLY A 332 -0.86 -7.80 3.82
N VAL A 333 -0.42 -6.98 2.86
CA VAL A 333 -0.87 -5.58 2.70
C VAL A 333 -1.46 -5.28 1.32
N LEU A 334 -2.02 -6.29 0.65
CA LEU A 334 -2.57 -6.19 -0.71
C LEU A 334 -3.73 -5.20 -0.81
N GLY A 335 -4.52 -5.01 0.24
CA GLY A 335 -5.58 -4.00 0.27
C GLY A 335 -5.06 -2.55 0.20
N LYS A 336 -3.80 -2.30 0.58
CA LYS A 336 -3.15 -0.98 0.52
C LYS A 336 -2.19 -0.83 -0.66
N LYS A 337 -1.58 -1.93 -1.11
CA LYS A 337 -0.63 -1.98 -2.24
C LYS A 337 -1.22 -2.87 -3.33
N VAL A 338 -2.28 -2.39 -3.97
CA VAL A 338 -3.14 -3.15 -4.89
C VAL A 338 -2.44 -3.74 -6.11
N ASP A 339 -1.32 -3.16 -6.55
CA ASP A 339 -0.53 -3.62 -7.69
C ASP A 339 0.56 -4.64 -7.33
N LEU A 340 0.86 -4.80 -6.03
CA LEU A 340 1.96 -5.66 -5.56
C LEU A 340 1.75 -7.13 -5.97
N LYS A 341 0.51 -7.63 -5.90
CA LYS A 341 0.16 -9.00 -6.29
C LYS A 341 0.49 -9.36 -7.75
N TYR A 342 0.59 -8.35 -8.63
CA TYR A 342 0.96 -8.55 -10.04
C TYR A 342 2.47 -8.41 -10.31
N LYS A 343 3.21 -7.88 -9.34
CA LYS A 343 4.66 -7.66 -9.44
C LYS A 343 5.46 -8.74 -8.72
N MET A 344 4.87 -9.34 -7.68
CA MET A 344 5.49 -10.41 -6.92
C MET A 344 5.41 -11.74 -7.67
N THR A 345 6.46 -12.55 -7.57
CA THR A 345 6.53 -13.94 -8.06
C THR A 345 7.01 -14.87 -6.96
N GLU A 346 6.80 -16.18 -7.13
CA GLU A 346 7.29 -17.20 -6.18
C GLU A 346 8.82 -17.17 -6.05
N ASP A 347 9.55 -16.94 -7.17
CA ASP A 347 11.02 -16.83 -7.15
C ASP A 347 11.47 -15.63 -6.32
N MET A 348 10.88 -14.46 -6.55
CA MET A 348 11.16 -13.26 -5.75
C MET A 348 10.88 -13.48 -4.27
N GLN A 349 9.83 -14.23 -3.95
CA GLN A 349 9.48 -14.56 -2.57
C GLN A 349 10.55 -15.44 -1.93
N ARG A 350 11.07 -16.46 -2.65
CA ARG A 350 12.19 -17.30 -2.19
C ARG A 350 13.48 -16.51 -1.98
N ASP A 351 13.79 -15.61 -2.90
CA ASP A 351 14.97 -14.73 -2.78
C ASP A 351 14.88 -13.82 -1.56
N LEU A 352 13.69 -13.26 -1.29
CA LEU A 352 13.44 -12.45 -0.09
C LEU A 352 13.61 -13.27 1.19
N ALA A 353 13.14 -14.51 1.24
CA ALA A 353 13.37 -15.40 2.38
C ALA A 353 14.87 -15.69 2.61
N GLY A 354 15.63 -15.89 1.54
CA GLY A 354 17.09 -16.01 1.59
C GLY A 354 17.78 -14.75 2.14
N LEU A 355 17.34 -13.58 1.67
CA LEU A 355 17.85 -12.29 2.15
C LEU A 355 17.54 -12.10 3.65
N GLN A 356 16.34 -12.43 4.10
CA GLN A 356 15.97 -12.32 5.52
C GLN A 356 16.86 -13.18 6.41
N ARG A 357 17.12 -14.44 6.03
CA ARG A 357 18.04 -15.31 6.76
C ARG A 357 19.44 -14.72 6.84
N LYS A 358 19.95 -14.15 5.73
CA LYS A 358 21.24 -13.48 5.70
C LYS A 358 21.29 -12.29 6.66
N ILE A 359 20.26 -11.43 6.65
CA ILE A 359 20.17 -10.29 7.57
C ILE A 359 20.13 -10.79 9.01
N LEU A 360 19.23 -11.74 9.34
CA LEU A 360 19.10 -12.26 10.70
C LEU A 360 20.38 -12.90 11.22
N SER A 361 21.17 -13.57 10.36
CA SER A 361 22.47 -14.15 10.74
C SER A 361 23.53 -13.10 11.13
N VAL A 362 23.30 -11.85 10.78
CA VAL A 362 24.15 -10.70 11.17
C VAL A 362 23.55 -9.99 12.37
N VAL A 363 22.31 -9.53 12.27
CA VAL A 363 21.76 -8.56 13.22
C VAL A 363 21.42 -9.15 14.60
N HIS A 364 21.25 -10.46 14.71
CA HIS A 364 21.07 -11.10 16.02
C HIS A 364 22.28 -10.88 16.96
N THR A 365 23.47 -10.69 16.41
CA THR A 365 24.70 -10.43 17.17
C THR A 365 24.74 -9.05 17.80
N TYR A 366 23.85 -8.14 17.41
CA TYR A 366 23.75 -6.79 17.97
C TYR A 366 23.01 -6.76 19.30
N VAL A 367 22.18 -7.78 19.55
CA VAL A 367 21.40 -7.90 20.79
C VAL A 367 22.31 -8.21 21.96
N LYS A 368 22.29 -7.39 23.00
CA LYS A 368 23.04 -7.65 24.24
C LYS A 368 22.48 -8.87 24.99
N PRO A 369 23.27 -9.54 25.86
CA PRO A 369 22.74 -10.60 26.68
C PRO A 369 21.53 -10.15 27.51
N GLY A 370 20.39 -10.87 27.36
CA GLY A 370 19.11 -10.52 27.99
C GLY A 370 18.27 -9.49 27.22
N GLY A 371 18.76 -8.96 26.08
CA GLY A 371 18.02 -8.10 25.17
C GLY A 371 17.00 -8.86 24.31
N LYS A 372 16.32 -8.14 23.41
CA LYS A 372 15.25 -8.68 22.57
C LYS A 372 15.57 -8.50 21.09
N LEU A 373 15.29 -9.52 20.28
CA LEU A 373 15.17 -9.42 18.81
C LEU A 373 13.70 -9.53 18.42
N VAL A 374 13.16 -8.49 17.82
CA VAL A 374 11.78 -8.47 17.32
C VAL A 374 11.80 -8.62 15.81
N TYR A 375 11.41 -9.79 15.31
CA TYR A 375 11.28 -10.07 13.90
C TYR A 375 9.84 -9.83 13.44
N SER A 376 9.66 -9.07 12.39
CA SER A 376 8.35 -8.78 11.79
C SER A 376 8.40 -8.76 10.25
N THR A 377 7.26 -9.04 9.64
CA THR A 377 7.06 -8.97 8.19
C THR A 377 5.63 -8.55 7.88
N CYS A 378 5.39 -7.96 6.71
CA CYS A 378 4.06 -7.67 6.20
C CYS A 378 3.58 -8.73 5.18
N THR A 379 3.85 -10.00 5.45
CA THR A 379 3.49 -11.12 4.58
C THR A 379 2.66 -12.18 5.31
N ILE A 380 1.88 -12.96 4.55
CA ILE A 380 1.08 -14.06 5.10
C ILE A 380 1.73 -15.44 4.84
N PRO A 381 2.60 -15.63 3.85
CA PRO A 381 3.05 -16.97 3.48
C PRO A 381 3.80 -17.69 4.60
N VAL A 382 3.49 -18.97 4.75
CA VAL A 382 3.99 -19.89 5.78
C VAL A 382 5.49 -20.13 5.73
N SER A 383 6.10 -20.01 4.54
CA SER A 383 7.54 -20.22 4.33
C SER A 383 8.45 -19.25 5.10
N TYR A 384 7.92 -18.11 5.55
CA TYR A 384 8.68 -17.13 6.34
C TYR A 384 8.64 -17.40 7.85
N THR A 385 7.65 -18.14 8.33
CA THR A 385 7.44 -18.35 9.77
C THR A 385 8.27 -19.50 10.34
N HIS A 386 8.91 -20.30 9.50
CA HIS A 386 9.77 -21.41 9.91
C HIS A 386 11.25 -21.05 9.77
N LEU A 387 11.70 -20.07 10.54
CA LEU A 387 13.13 -19.70 10.66
C LEU A 387 13.90 -20.53 11.72
N THR A 388 13.25 -21.52 12.30
CA THR A 388 13.86 -22.46 13.25
C THR A 388 14.42 -23.69 12.54
#